data_8dd7197b699828fd507e356196b1e08b
#
_entry.id   8dd7197b699828fd507e356196b1e08b
#
_cell.length_a   1.000
_cell.length_b   1.000
_cell.length_c   1.000
_cell.angle_alpha   90.00
_cell.angle_beta   90.00
_cell.angle_gamma   90.00
#
_symmetry.space_group_name_H-M   'P 1'
#
loop_
_entity.id
_entity.type
_entity.pdbx_description
1 polymer ?
#
loop_
_entity_poly.entity_id
_entity_poly.type
_entity_poly.pdbx_seq_one_letter_code
_entity_poly.pdbx_strand_id
1 'polypeptide(L)'
;MKILKRLLKIVFALIGVLVLIGLITLWVDSFGTKSLKIDKNDPTSNNSYLITNVNVIPMNQDTVLADKMVYLKEGIIEKIADTIEISGIQIFDAENKYLTPGLIDMHVHVWDRYELGLYLSNGVTAVRNLWGMPMHLRIKEDVIEGNIISPTFFTTGPKLTGTEFIGDDNLNLSSPEEAKEKVISFKERGYDLIKTYYGLDKEIFDAVVVQAKISEMDIVSHPSQKVPFSYHLNPQIKSIEHAEEIVQQPLHFDLDTIKLQSIIDSISQSKHTSYCPTITVFNNIYQMMMNDSILDSESLKYMNPLIKKTDSKKQFERWFNAKREDPETVGRIKKQHDFHMTIVKKLHEAGVTIICGTDAGIGVTLPGFSIHTELAFYKNAGLSNYEVLKTATVNASKTHTLMNQLGTIEEGKTANLLIVDRNPLTTLSALKAPSTVFVKGRKLDRETLEHLNEKAKNRKNLMASALRYLEHLIVER
;
A
#
# COMPACT_ATOMS: atom_id res chain seq x y z
N MET A 1 50.32 -14.60 21.61
CA MET A 1 49.63 -13.39 22.14
C MET A 1 49.78 -12.16 21.25
N LYS A 2 50.98 -11.73 20.81
CA LYS A 2 51.16 -10.53 19.94
C LYS A 2 50.47 -10.66 18.56
N ILE A 3 50.51 -11.84 17.92
CA ILE A 3 49.89 -12.08 16.60
C ILE A 3 48.38 -12.03 16.71
N LEU A 4 47.76 -12.64 17.73
CA LEU A 4 46.30 -12.61 17.96
C LEU A 4 45.80 -11.17 18.18
N LYS A 5 46.53 -10.35 18.96
CA LYS A 5 46.20 -8.93 19.14
C LYS A 5 46.30 -8.11 17.84
N ARG A 6 47.26 -8.45 16.95
CA ARG A 6 47.38 -7.84 15.63
C ARG A 6 46.18 -8.25 14.71
N LEU A 7 45.83 -9.52 14.67
CA LEU A 7 44.69 -10.01 13.91
C LEU A 7 43.39 -9.37 14.40
N LEU A 8 43.13 -9.30 15.70
CA LEU A 8 42.00 -8.60 16.28
C LEU A 8 41.95 -7.13 15.86
N LYS A 9 43.06 -6.40 15.90
CA LYS A 9 43.10 -4.99 15.44
C LYS A 9 42.77 -4.86 13.97
N ILE A 10 43.21 -5.77 13.10
CA ILE A 10 42.91 -5.77 11.67
C ILE A 10 41.44 -6.05 11.46
N VAL A 11 40.85 -7.04 12.18
CA VAL A 11 39.44 -7.35 12.10
C VAL A 11 38.59 -6.15 12.54
N PHE A 12 38.88 -5.51 13.66
CA PHE A 12 38.16 -4.31 14.10
C PHE A 12 38.31 -3.15 13.13
N ALA A 13 39.47 -2.94 12.53
CA ALA A 13 39.68 -1.93 11.51
C ALA A 13 38.84 -2.20 10.26
N LEU A 14 38.79 -3.46 9.80
CA LEU A 14 37.92 -3.86 8.66
C LEU A 14 36.44 -3.66 8.96
N ILE A 15 35.97 -4.04 10.16
CA ILE A 15 34.59 -3.80 10.59
C ILE A 15 34.30 -2.29 10.61
N GLY A 16 35.23 -1.47 11.15
CA GLY A 16 35.09 -0.02 11.15
C GLY A 16 34.95 0.57 9.74
N VAL A 17 35.77 0.09 8.79
CA VAL A 17 35.67 0.49 7.38
C VAL A 17 34.34 0.07 6.76
N LEU A 18 33.87 -1.14 7.00
CA LEU A 18 32.57 -1.62 6.49
C LEU A 18 31.41 -0.80 7.05
N VAL A 19 31.40 -0.48 8.34
CA VAL A 19 30.44 0.38 8.99
C VAL A 19 30.43 1.77 8.35
N LEU A 20 31.62 2.35 8.13
CA LEU A 20 31.76 3.66 7.50
C LEU A 20 31.19 3.65 6.06
N ILE A 21 31.52 2.64 5.27
CA ILE A 21 30.94 2.46 3.91
C ILE A 21 29.43 2.36 3.98
N GLY A 22 28.89 1.61 4.94
CA GLY A 22 27.45 1.49 5.17
C GLY A 22 26.79 2.85 5.46
N LEU A 23 27.36 3.61 6.38
CA LEU A 23 26.87 4.95 6.73
C LEU A 23 26.93 5.93 5.54
N ILE A 24 28.01 5.92 4.77
CA ILE A 24 28.14 6.73 3.56
C ILE A 24 27.09 6.32 2.53
N THR A 25 26.84 5.03 2.35
CA THR A 25 25.83 4.52 1.41
C THR A 25 24.44 5.00 1.80
N LEU A 26 24.05 4.91 3.07
CA LEU A 26 22.76 5.40 3.57
C LEU A 26 22.65 6.93 3.47
N TRP A 27 23.74 7.65 3.72
CA TRP A 27 23.78 9.11 3.57
C TRP A 27 23.59 9.54 2.11
N VAL A 28 24.27 8.90 1.15
CA VAL A 28 24.10 9.16 -0.29
C VAL A 28 22.67 8.87 -0.73
N ASP A 29 22.06 7.78 -0.28
CA ASP A 29 20.66 7.46 -0.59
C ASP A 29 19.69 8.49 0.00
N SER A 30 19.92 8.93 1.24
CA SER A 30 19.15 10.01 1.86
C SER A 30 19.24 11.33 1.07
N PHE A 31 20.43 11.63 0.50
CA PHE A 31 20.61 12.78 -0.38
C PHE A 31 19.86 12.63 -1.70
N GLY A 32 19.78 11.42 -2.24
CA GLY A 32 19.01 11.10 -3.45
C GLY A 32 17.50 11.37 -3.32
N THR A 33 16.95 11.25 -2.10
CA THR A 33 15.54 11.56 -1.78
C THR A 33 15.32 12.97 -1.21
N LYS A 34 16.30 13.87 -1.40
CA LYS A 34 16.22 15.27 -0.93
C LYS A 34 14.98 16.02 -1.42
N SER A 35 14.51 15.69 -2.62
CA SER A 35 13.30 16.30 -3.21
C SER A 35 12.01 16.02 -2.39
N LEU A 36 12.02 15.04 -1.51
CA LEU A 36 10.92 14.78 -0.58
C LEU A 36 11.01 15.59 0.71
N LYS A 37 12.16 16.21 1.03
CA LYS A 37 12.31 16.98 2.27
C LYS A 37 11.55 18.29 2.19
N ILE A 38 10.86 18.61 3.26
CA ILE A 38 10.17 19.88 3.43
C ILE A 38 11.10 20.86 4.13
N ASP A 39 11.39 22.00 3.48
CA ASP A 39 12.02 23.11 4.16
C ASP A 39 10.94 23.91 4.90
N LYS A 40 10.91 23.78 6.23
CA LYS A 40 9.92 24.47 7.07
C LYS A 40 10.13 26.00 7.11
N ASN A 41 11.31 26.47 6.69
CA ASN A 41 11.64 27.90 6.64
C ASN A 41 11.35 28.52 5.27
N ASP A 42 11.02 27.70 4.26
CA ASP A 42 10.64 28.18 2.93
C ASP A 42 9.21 28.76 2.99
N PRO A 43 9.03 30.06 2.75
CA PRO A 43 7.71 30.69 2.71
C PRO A 43 6.82 30.14 1.61
N THR A 44 7.38 29.47 0.58
CA THR A 44 6.62 28.78 -0.46
C THR A 44 6.13 27.40 -0.02
N SER A 45 6.63 26.89 1.11
CA SER A 45 6.20 25.63 1.73
C SER A 45 4.80 25.75 2.36
N ASN A 46 3.84 26.25 1.57
CA ASN A 46 2.49 26.52 2.00
C ASN A 46 1.61 25.25 1.97
N ASN A 47 0.68 25.13 2.91
CA ASN A 47 -0.34 24.09 2.96
C ASN A 47 -1.77 24.65 3.13
N SER A 48 -1.93 25.95 2.77
CA SER A 48 -3.19 26.67 2.81
C SER A 48 -3.45 27.31 1.47
N TYR A 49 -4.59 27.01 0.85
CA TYR A 49 -4.98 27.48 -0.47
C TYR A 49 -6.47 27.75 -0.55
N LEU A 50 -6.87 28.74 -1.36
CA LEU A 50 -8.22 28.82 -1.89
C LEU A 50 -8.22 28.26 -3.31
N ILE A 51 -8.82 27.09 -3.49
CA ILE A 51 -9.05 26.47 -4.79
C ILE A 51 -10.35 27.07 -5.35
N THR A 52 -10.30 27.61 -6.54
CA THR A 52 -11.45 28.23 -7.23
C THR A 52 -11.78 27.52 -8.53
N ASN A 53 -12.96 27.74 -9.07
CA ASN A 53 -13.42 27.18 -10.37
C ASN A 53 -13.23 25.67 -10.44
N VAL A 54 -13.74 24.92 -9.46
CA VAL A 54 -13.50 23.47 -9.35
C VAL A 54 -14.80 22.66 -9.24
N ASN A 55 -14.84 21.53 -9.96
CA ASN A 55 -15.93 20.56 -9.88
C ASN A 55 -15.58 19.50 -8.83
N VAL A 56 -16.23 19.51 -7.68
CA VAL A 56 -15.92 18.64 -6.55
C VAL A 56 -16.66 17.30 -6.66
N ILE A 57 -15.92 16.21 -6.56
CA ILE A 57 -16.45 14.84 -6.42
C ILE A 57 -16.22 14.41 -4.97
N PRO A 58 -17.22 14.53 -4.09
CA PRO A 58 -17.01 14.45 -2.63
C PRO A 58 -16.79 13.02 -2.13
N MET A 59 -17.20 12.00 -2.88
CA MET A 59 -17.15 10.57 -2.58
C MET A 59 -17.99 10.09 -1.39
N ASN A 60 -18.63 10.98 -0.63
CA ASN A 60 -19.70 10.59 0.31
C ASN A 60 -21.04 10.37 -0.38
N GLN A 61 -21.18 10.82 -1.61
CA GLN A 61 -22.34 10.63 -2.50
C GLN A 61 -21.88 10.59 -3.97
N ASP A 62 -22.69 9.93 -4.82
CA ASP A 62 -22.46 9.81 -6.27
C ASP A 62 -22.93 11.08 -7.00
N THR A 63 -22.10 12.12 -6.93
CA THR A 63 -22.43 13.43 -7.51
C THR A 63 -21.18 14.25 -7.85
N VAL A 64 -21.39 15.26 -8.67
CA VAL A 64 -20.43 16.34 -8.93
C VAL A 64 -21.05 17.66 -8.45
N LEU A 65 -20.39 18.31 -7.50
CA LEU A 65 -20.74 19.66 -7.06
C LEU A 65 -19.99 20.62 -7.98
N ALA A 66 -20.69 21.19 -8.97
CA ALA A 66 -20.09 22.04 -9.98
C ALA A 66 -19.71 23.43 -9.43
N ASP A 67 -18.66 24.00 -9.99
CA ASP A 67 -18.23 25.40 -9.78
C ASP A 67 -18.16 25.81 -8.31
N LYS A 68 -17.37 25.07 -7.51
CA LYS A 68 -17.17 25.36 -6.10
C LYS A 68 -15.83 26.07 -5.85
N MET A 69 -15.77 26.69 -4.68
CA MET A 69 -14.54 27.08 -4.02
C MET A 69 -14.27 26.13 -2.84
N VAL A 70 -13.00 25.75 -2.67
CA VAL A 70 -12.56 24.90 -1.55
C VAL A 70 -11.40 25.59 -0.85
N TYR A 71 -11.62 25.94 0.42
CA TYR A 71 -10.57 26.52 1.24
C TYR A 71 -9.84 25.46 2.04
N LEU A 72 -8.55 25.37 1.80
CA LEU A 72 -7.63 24.53 2.55
C LEU A 72 -6.86 25.40 3.54
N LYS A 73 -6.89 25.00 4.83
CA LYS A 73 -6.17 25.68 5.89
C LYS A 73 -5.34 24.67 6.69
N GLU A 74 -4.03 24.91 6.72
CA GLU A 74 -3.09 24.07 7.49
C GLU A 74 -3.23 22.56 7.23
N GLY A 75 -3.49 22.20 5.97
CA GLY A 75 -3.62 20.80 5.55
C GLY A 75 -5.01 20.18 5.73
N ILE A 76 -5.99 20.95 6.16
CA ILE A 76 -7.38 20.52 6.37
C ILE A 76 -8.30 21.22 5.38
N ILE A 77 -9.37 20.56 4.97
CA ILE A 77 -10.47 21.16 4.21
C ILE A 77 -11.31 21.98 5.18
N GLU A 78 -11.15 23.29 5.18
CA GLU A 78 -11.82 24.19 6.13
C GLU A 78 -13.24 24.52 5.68
N LYS A 79 -13.44 24.79 4.36
CA LYS A 79 -14.74 25.19 3.83
C LYS A 79 -14.92 24.81 2.37
N ILE A 80 -16.17 24.46 2.03
CA ILE A 80 -16.63 24.19 0.65
C ILE A 80 -17.88 25.03 0.40
N ALA A 81 -17.87 25.93 -0.58
CA ALA A 81 -19.03 26.81 -0.87
C ALA A 81 -18.99 27.29 -2.32
N ASP A 82 -20.09 27.92 -2.77
CA ASP A 82 -20.15 28.61 -4.08
C ASP A 82 -19.25 29.84 -4.11
N THR A 83 -19.14 30.54 -2.98
CA THR A 83 -18.28 31.71 -2.83
C THR A 83 -17.63 31.70 -1.45
N ILE A 84 -16.33 31.97 -1.41
CA ILE A 84 -15.54 32.12 -0.19
C ILE A 84 -14.76 33.43 -0.28
N GLU A 85 -15.11 34.38 0.56
CA GLU A 85 -14.39 35.65 0.69
C GLU A 85 -13.31 35.53 1.76
N ILE A 86 -12.05 35.53 1.35
CA ILE A 86 -10.88 35.46 2.22
C ILE A 86 -9.72 36.23 1.58
N SER A 87 -8.94 36.94 2.40
CA SER A 87 -7.78 37.70 1.93
C SER A 87 -6.48 37.12 2.48
N GLY A 88 -5.36 37.36 1.77
CA GLY A 88 -4.03 36.96 2.22
C GLY A 88 -3.72 35.48 2.02
N ILE A 89 -4.56 34.74 1.28
CA ILE A 89 -4.38 33.33 0.98
C ILE A 89 -3.97 33.16 -0.48
N GLN A 90 -3.12 32.17 -0.74
CA GLN A 90 -2.73 31.79 -2.10
C GLN A 90 -3.93 31.17 -2.83
N ILE A 91 -4.26 31.74 -4.01
CA ILE A 91 -5.36 31.25 -4.84
C ILE A 91 -4.78 30.26 -5.87
N PHE A 92 -5.49 29.14 -6.02
CA PHE A 92 -5.26 28.15 -7.08
C PHE A 92 -6.52 28.04 -7.93
N ASP A 93 -6.48 28.54 -9.16
CA ASP A 93 -7.56 28.36 -10.12
C ASP A 93 -7.49 26.96 -10.73
N ALA A 94 -8.52 26.16 -10.52
CA ALA A 94 -8.61 24.80 -11.04
C ALA A 94 -9.14 24.73 -12.49
N GLU A 95 -9.44 25.87 -13.14
CA GLU A 95 -9.81 25.94 -14.58
C GLU A 95 -10.97 24.98 -14.94
N ASN A 96 -11.98 24.87 -14.09
CA ASN A 96 -13.12 23.95 -14.20
C ASN A 96 -12.76 22.44 -14.21
N LYS A 97 -11.56 22.08 -13.79
CA LYS A 97 -11.15 20.68 -13.59
C LYS A 97 -11.90 20.03 -12.42
N TYR A 98 -11.62 18.75 -12.21
CA TYR A 98 -12.30 17.94 -11.18
C TYR A 98 -11.39 17.75 -9.97
N LEU A 99 -11.94 17.95 -8.78
CA LEU A 99 -11.32 17.68 -7.48
C LEU A 99 -11.91 16.40 -6.92
N THR A 100 -11.06 15.43 -6.63
CA THR A 100 -11.44 14.15 -5.99
C THR A 100 -10.52 13.88 -4.80
N PRO A 101 -10.94 13.08 -3.81
CA PRO A 101 -10.00 12.58 -2.81
C PRO A 101 -8.83 11.88 -3.46
N GLY A 102 -7.65 11.96 -2.86
CA GLY A 102 -6.52 11.16 -3.27
C GLY A 102 -6.77 9.67 -3.05
N LEU A 103 -6.20 8.84 -3.92
CA LEU A 103 -6.34 7.40 -3.84
C LEU A 103 -5.61 6.84 -2.60
N ILE A 104 -6.15 5.77 -2.05
CA ILE A 104 -5.60 5.02 -0.93
C ILE A 104 -5.29 3.60 -1.41
N ASP A 105 -4.02 3.19 -1.34
CA ASP A 105 -3.60 1.80 -1.62
C ASP A 105 -3.48 1.03 -0.30
N MET A 106 -4.42 0.10 -0.10
CA MET A 106 -4.59 -0.61 1.17
C MET A 106 -3.70 -1.84 1.33
N HIS A 107 -2.85 -2.14 0.34
CA HIS A 107 -1.91 -3.26 0.43
C HIS A 107 -0.65 -2.98 -0.38
N VAL A 108 0.41 -2.56 0.30
CA VAL A 108 1.71 -2.29 -0.33
C VAL A 108 2.86 -2.84 0.50
N HIS A 109 4.02 -3.00 -0.15
CA HIS A 109 5.32 -3.33 0.43
C HIS A 109 6.33 -2.27 0.01
N VAL A 110 6.57 -1.27 0.87
CA VAL A 110 7.45 -0.14 0.55
C VAL A 110 8.92 -0.51 0.86
N TRP A 111 9.79 -0.37 -0.13
CA TRP A 111 11.20 -0.77 -0.03
C TRP A 111 12.18 0.39 0.14
N ASP A 112 11.77 1.59 -0.22
CA ASP A 112 12.58 2.80 -0.07
C ASP A 112 11.74 4.09 -0.16
N ARG A 113 12.38 5.22 0.12
CA ARG A 113 11.72 6.53 0.11
C ARG A 113 11.38 7.03 -1.30
N TYR A 114 12.03 6.55 -2.36
CA TYR A 114 11.69 6.97 -3.74
C TYR A 114 10.28 6.52 -4.11
N GLU A 115 9.83 5.40 -3.56
CA GLU A 115 8.47 4.90 -3.79
C GLU A 115 7.38 5.84 -3.25
N LEU A 116 7.68 6.64 -2.21
CA LEU A 116 6.73 7.62 -1.69
C LEU A 116 6.38 8.66 -2.75
N GLY A 117 7.40 9.18 -3.48
CA GLY A 117 7.18 10.08 -4.61
C GLY A 117 6.46 9.41 -5.78
N LEU A 118 6.72 8.13 -6.00
CA LEU A 118 6.09 7.35 -7.06
C LEU A 118 4.59 7.13 -6.79
N TYR A 119 4.20 6.85 -5.54
CA TYR A 119 2.80 6.82 -5.14
C TYR A 119 2.11 8.14 -5.41
N LEU A 120 2.70 9.27 -4.97
CA LEU A 120 2.13 10.61 -5.17
C LEU A 120 1.97 10.95 -6.65
N SER A 121 2.96 10.64 -7.48
CA SER A 121 2.91 10.93 -8.93
C SER A 121 1.82 10.15 -9.68
N ASN A 122 1.33 9.08 -9.08
CA ASN A 122 0.22 8.27 -9.56
C ASN A 122 -1.11 8.53 -8.81
N GLY A 123 -1.20 9.62 -8.04
CA GLY A 123 -2.41 10.01 -7.33
C GLY A 123 -2.70 9.27 -6.03
N VAL A 124 -1.78 8.44 -5.54
CA VAL A 124 -1.94 7.73 -4.27
C VAL A 124 -1.43 8.63 -3.14
N THR A 125 -2.33 9.09 -2.30
CA THR A 125 -2.03 10.03 -1.19
C THR A 125 -2.05 9.40 0.20
N ALA A 126 -2.39 8.11 0.28
CA ALA A 126 -2.24 7.31 1.49
C ALA A 126 -1.91 5.86 1.13
N VAL A 127 -1.10 5.21 1.95
CA VAL A 127 -0.72 3.80 1.78
C VAL A 127 -0.80 3.05 3.10
N ARG A 128 -1.23 1.78 3.03
CA ARG A 128 -1.17 0.83 4.13
C ARG A 128 -0.11 -0.22 3.81
N ASN A 129 1.08 -0.04 4.40
CA ASN A 129 2.19 -0.96 4.24
C ASN A 129 1.99 -2.20 5.12
N LEU A 130 1.93 -3.37 4.51
CA LEU A 130 1.61 -4.63 5.19
C LEU A 130 2.82 -5.54 5.44
N TRP A 131 3.98 -4.93 5.54
CA TRP A 131 5.21 -5.55 5.98
C TRP A 131 6.13 -4.51 6.64
N GLY A 132 6.17 -4.52 7.97
CA GLY A 132 6.89 -3.53 8.76
C GLY A 132 8.39 -3.83 8.87
N MET A 133 9.18 -2.76 8.74
CA MET A 133 10.62 -2.71 9.02
C MET A 133 10.95 -1.48 9.88
N PRO A 134 12.11 -1.43 10.56
CA PRO A 134 12.51 -0.24 11.32
C PRO A 134 12.53 1.05 10.49
N MET A 135 12.84 0.94 9.20
CA MET A 135 12.78 2.05 8.25
C MET A 135 11.38 2.67 8.13
N HIS A 136 10.32 1.85 8.22
CA HIS A 136 8.94 2.32 8.10
C HIS A 136 8.51 3.17 9.29
N LEU A 137 9.00 2.86 10.49
CA LEU A 137 8.77 3.68 11.69
C LEU A 137 9.40 5.06 11.51
N ARG A 138 10.64 5.15 10.97
CA ARG A 138 11.29 6.42 10.65
C ARG A 138 10.58 7.21 9.54
N ILE A 139 10.03 6.52 8.52
CA ILE A 139 9.20 7.19 7.49
C ILE A 139 7.94 7.76 8.15
N LYS A 140 7.25 6.98 8.98
CA LYS A 140 6.04 7.39 9.68
C LYS A 140 6.31 8.61 10.58
N GLU A 141 7.39 8.61 11.35
CA GLU A 141 7.82 9.74 12.18
C GLU A 141 8.04 10.99 11.33
N ASP A 142 8.84 10.90 10.26
CA ASP A 142 9.08 12.03 9.33
C ASP A 142 7.79 12.57 8.70
N VAL A 143 6.81 11.71 8.40
CA VAL A 143 5.49 12.10 7.85
C VAL A 143 4.63 12.80 8.90
N ILE A 144 4.63 12.31 10.15
CA ILE A 144 3.88 12.91 11.27
C ILE A 144 4.45 14.29 11.59
N GLU A 145 5.77 14.40 11.69
CA GLU A 145 6.46 15.65 11.97
C GLU A 145 6.45 16.65 10.81
N GLY A 146 5.98 16.24 9.62
CA GLY A 146 5.99 17.08 8.43
C GLY A 146 7.40 17.38 7.91
N ASN A 147 8.34 16.47 8.05
CA ASN A 147 9.71 16.58 7.57
C ASN A 147 9.84 16.22 6.08
N ILE A 148 8.91 15.39 5.57
CA ILE A 148 8.92 14.93 4.18
C ILE A 148 7.53 15.01 3.54
N ILE A 149 7.54 15.21 2.23
CA ILE A 149 6.36 15.02 1.35
C ILE A 149 6.22 13.51 1.09
N SER A 150 5.08 12.95 1.47
CA SER A 150 4.81 11.53 1.38
C SER A 150 3.30 11.29 1.37
N PRO A 151 2.81 10.19 0.79
CA PRO A 151 1.48 9.70 1.16
C PRO A 151 1.36 9.60 2.69
N THR A 152 0.15 9.76 3.24
CA THR A 152 -0.12 9.39 4.63
C THR A 152 0.26 7.93 4.80
N PHE A 153 1.11 7.62 5.78
CA PHE A 153 1.80 6.34 5.86
C PHE A 153 1.34 5.54 7.08
N PHE A 154 0.68 4.42 6.83
CA PHE A 154 0.30 3.44 7.85
C PHE A 154 1.10 2.16 7.66
N THR A 155 1.53 1.52 8.76
CA THR A 155 2.35 0.31 8.66
C THR A 155 2.01 -0.71 9.74
N THR A 156 1.96 -1.98 9.33
CA THR A 156 1.99 -3.10 10.27
C THR A 156 3.41 -3.30 10.81
N GLY A 157 3.55 -4.12 11.85
CA GLY A 157 4.81 -4.79 12.15
C GLY A 157 5.17 -5.84 11.08
N PRO A 158 6.24 -6.62 11.29
CA PRO A 158 6.54 -7.83 10.51
C PRO A 158 5.34 -8.77 10.42
N LYS A 159 5.25 -9.56 9.35
CA LYS A 159 4.18 -10.54 9.16
C LYS A 159 4.31 -11.67 10.18
N LEU A 160 3.29 -11.86 11.02
CA LEU A 160 3.23 -12.95 12.00
C LEU A 160 2.87 -14.26 11.29
N THR A 161 3.73 -15.25 11.38
CA THR A 161 3.70 -16.50 10.61
C THR A 161 3.92 -17.71 11.53
N GLY A 162 3.41 -18.87 11.15
CA GLY A 162 3.77 -20.12 11.80
C GLY A 162 5.18 -20.61 11.42
N THR A 163 5.73 -21.51 12.23
CA THR A 163 7.13 -21.98 12.13
C THR A 163 7.46 -22.74 10.84
N GLU A 164 6.48 -23.28 10.13
CA GLU A 164 6.69 -24.02 8.87
C GLU A 164 6.88 -23.11 7.65
N PHE A 165 6.56 -21.82 7.78
CA PHE A 165 6.74 -20.84 6.70
C PHE A 165 8.02 -20.03 6.94
N ILE A 166 9.10 -20.52 6.39
CA ILE A 166 10.39 -19.83 6.41
C ILE A 166 10.42 -18.88 5.22
N GLY A 167 10.20 -17.61 5.48
CA GLY A 167 10.31 -16.51 4.50
C GLY A 167 11.22 -15.42 5.03
N ASP A 168 11.81 -14.68 4.13
CA ASP A 168 12.81 -13.65 4.49
C ASP A 168 12.19 -12.49 5.29
N ASP A 169 10.90 -12.25 5.11
CA ASP A 169 10.15 -11.13 5.66
C ASP A 169 9.12 -11.55 6.73
N ASN A 170 9.12 -12.83 7.10
CA ASN A 170 8.20 -13.41 8.07
C ASN A 170 8.81 -13.43 9.48
N LEU A 171 7.98 -13.17 10.48
CA LEU A 171 8.31 -13.39 11.88
C LEU A 171 7.61 -14.66 12.35
N ASN A 172 8.37 -15.75 12.48
CA ASN A 172 7.84 -17.04 12.88
C ASN A 172 7.51 -17.05 14.38
N LEU A 173 6.31 -17.45 14.72
CA LEU A 173 5.83 -17.61 16.08
C LEU A 173 5.78 -19.10 16.44
N SER A 174 6.29 -19.45 17.60
CA SER A 174 6.37 -20.82 18.11
C SER A 174 5.44 -21.10 19.30
N SER A 175 4.89 -20.04 19.92
CA SER A 175 4.00 -20.17 21.07
C SER A 175 2.99 -19.00 21.19
N PRO A 176 1.87 -19.19 21.91
CA PRO A 176 0.94 -18.14 22.26
C PRO A 176 1.58 -17.00 23.08
N GLU A 177 2.56 -17.30 23.92
CA GLU A 177 3.28 -16.33 24.74
C GLU A 177 4.10 -15.41 23.86
N GLU A 178 4.88 -15.97 22.94
CA GLU A 178 5.66 -15.21 21.95
C GLU A 178 4.74 -14.32 21.10
N ALA A 179 3.57 -14.82 20.69
CA ALA A 179 2.60 -14.05 19.94
C ALA A 179 2.13 -12.81 20.70
N LYS A 180 1.82 -12.94 21.99
CA LYS A 180 1.43 -11.81 22.85
C LYS A 180 2.56 -10.79 23.00
N GLU A 181 3.78 -11.26 23.27
CA GLU A 181 4.97 -10.40 23.42
C GLU A 181 5.24 -9.58 22.15
N LYS A 182 5.13 -10.21 20.97
CA LYS A 182 5.33 -9.51 19.69
C LYS A 182 4.25 -8.46 19.43
N VAL A 183 2.97 -8.75 19.71
CA VAL A 183 1.90 -7.76 19.56
C VAL A 183 2.10 -6.57 20.50
N ILE A 184 2.49 -6.80 21.75
CA ILE A 184 2.83 -5.73 22.72
C ILE A 184 3.99 -4.90 22.18
N SER A 185 5.08 -5.55 21.78
CA SER A 185 6.27 -4.89 21.23
C SER A 185 5.94 -4.06 19.99
N PHE A 186 5.06 -4.52 19.10
CA PHE A 186 4.67 -3.75 17.92
C PHE A 186 3.92 -2.47 18.31
N LYS A 187 3.03 -2.55 19.30
CA LYS A 187 2.33 -1.37 19.84
C LYS A 187 3.30 -0.35 20.44
N GLU A 188 4.19 -0.82 21.30
CA GLU A 188 5.19 0.02 22.00
C GLU A 188 6.15 0.71 21.03
N ARG A 189 6.50 0.04 19.95
CA ARG A 189 7.38 0.59 18.91
C ARG A 189 6.68 1.54 17.95
N GLY A 190 5.35 1.61 17.98
CA GLY A 190 4.58 2.55 17.18
C GLY A 190 4.10 2.02 15.82
N TYR A 191 4.09 0.71 15.59
CA TYR A 191 3.38 0.12 14.46
C TYR A 191 1.87 0.34 14.63
N ASP A 192 1.15 0.55 13.52
CA ASP A 192 -0.28 0.90 13.55
C ASP A 192 -1.19 -0.33 13.67
N LEU A 193 -0.78 -1.42 13.05
CA LEU A 193 -1.62 -2.58 12.75
C LEU A 193 -0.81 -3.88 12.91
N ILE A 194 -1.53 -5.00 13.04
CA ILE A 194 -0.96 -6.35 13.01
C ILE A 194 -1.25 -6.99 11.65
N LYS A 195 -0.26 -7.64 11.04
CA LYS A 195 -0.43 -8.51 9.88
C LYS A 195 -0.28 -9.96 10.29
N THR A 196 -1.36 -10.75 10.20
CA THR A 196 -1.29 -12.21 10.28
C THR A 196 -1.03 -12.81 8.91
N TYR A 197 -0.36 -13.96 8.88
CA TYR A 197 0.05 -14.62 7.65
C TYR A 197 -0.09 -16.15 7.78
N TYR A 198 0.47 -16.91 6.84
CA TYR A 198 0.40 -18.36 6.78
C TYR A 198 0.88 -19.07 8.05
N GLY A 199 0.34 -20.28 8.29
CA GLY A 199 0.87 -21.25 9.23
C GLY A 199 0.58 -21.00 10.71
N LEU A 200 -0.16 -19.95 11.06
CA LEU A 200 -0.61 -19.74 12.43
C LEU A 200 -1.65 -20.79 12.79
N ASP A 201 -1.32 -21.66 13.73
CA ASP A 201 -2.29 -22.58 14.32
C ASP A 201 -3.29 -21.84 15.22
N LYS A 202 -4.30 -22.59 15.67
CA LYS A 202 -5.42 -22.01 16.42
C LYS A 202 -4.98 -21.29 17.69
N GLU A 203 -4.07 -21.88 18.45
CA GLU A 203 -3.68 -21.35 19.77
C GLU A 203 -2.89 -20.05 19.62
N ILE A 204 -1.95 -20.01 18.68
CA ILE A 204 -1.15 -18.82 18.36
C ILE A 204 -2.04 -17.74 17.74
N PHE A 205 -2.94 -18.11 16.81
CA PHE A 205 -3.87 -17.19 16.18
C PHE A 205 -4.80 -16.52 17.20
N ASP A 206 -5.40 -17.31 18.11
CA ASP A 206 -6.26 -16.80 19.18
C ASP A 206 -5.48 -15.85 20.11
N ALA A 207 -4.22 -16.17 20.43
CA ALA A 207 -3.37 -15.32 21.26
C ALA A 207 -3.10 -13.96 20.57
N VAL A 208 -2.82 -13.95 19.25
CA VAL A 208 -2.68 -12.71 18.47
C VAL A 208 -3.97 -11.89 18.53
N VAL A 209 -5.14 -12.50 18.27
CA VAL A 209 -6.44 -11.82 18.26
C VAL A 209 -6.77 -11.21 19.61
N VAL A 210 -6.59 -11.97 20.69
CA VAL A 210 -6.87 -11.51 22.06
C VAL A 210 -5.93 -10.36 22.44
N GLN A 211 -4.63 -10.50 22.17
CA GLN A 211 -3.66 -9.48 22.53
C GLN A 211 -3.82 -8.21 21.66
N ALA A 212 -4.12 -8.35 20.36
CA ALA A 212 -4.40 -7.21 19.49
C ALA A 212 -5.60 -6.39 20.00
N LYS A 213 -6.66 -7.06 20.50
CA LYS A 213 -7.79 -6.39 21.13
C LYS A 213 -7.38 -5.62 22.39
N ILE A 214 -6.58 -6.23 23.27
CA ILE A 214 -6.08 -5.59 24.52
C ILE A 214 -5.20 -4.38 24.18
N SER A 215 -4.36 -4.50 23.16
CA SER A 215 -3.44 -3.44 22.69
C SER A 215 -4.12 -2.39 21.81
N GLU A 216 -5.42 -2.52 21.54
CA GLU A 216 -6.18 -1.64 20.64
C GLU A 216 -5.51 -1.52 19.26
N MET A 217 -5.12 -2.66 18.68
CA MET A 217 -4.54 -2.75 17.34
C MET A 217 -5.45 -3.56 16.43
N ASP A 218 -5.79 -3.01 15.28
CA ASP A 218 -6.53 -3.74 14.25
C ASP A 218 -5.66 -4.80 13.59
N ILE A 219 -6.28 -5.92 13.18
CA ILE A 219 -5.63 -6.98 12.43
C ILE A 219 -5.99 -6.89 10.96
N VAL A 220 -4.99 -7.07 10.10
CA VAL A 220 -5.08 -7.31 8.67
C VAL A 220 -4.66 -8.74 8.41
N SER A 221 -5.52 -9.55 7.80
CA SER A 221 -5.29 -10.98 7.69
C SER A 221 -5.03 -11.43 6.25
N HIS A 222 -3.83 -11.98 6.01
CA HIS A 222 -3.67 -13.00 5.00
C HIS A 222 -4.10 -14.32 5.66
N PRO A 223 -5.13 -15.01 5.16
CA PRO A 223 -5.70 -16.15 5.84
C PRO A 223 -4.69 -17.26 6.13
N SER A 224 -4.63 -17.73 7.38
CA SER A 224 -3.87 -18.91 7.73
C SER A 224 -4.64 -20.18 7.33
N GLN A 225 -4.00 -21.09 6.62
CA GLN A 225 -4.58 -22.35 6.20
C GLN A 225 -4.72 -23.37 7.36
N LYS A 226 -4.18 -23.06 8.54
CA LYS A 226 -4.27 -23.95 9.73
C LYS A 226 -5.51 -23.72 10.58
N VAL A 227 -6.28 -22.69 10.27
CA VAL A 227 -7.57 -22.42 10.90
C VAL A 227 -8.66 -22.35 9.83
N PRO A 228 -9.90 -22.71 10.16
CA PRO A 228 -11.01 -22.54 9.22
C PRO A 228 -11.12 -21.09 8.72
N PHE A 229 -11.46 -20.88 7.46
CA PHE A 229 -11.58 -19.54 6.87
C PHE A 229 -12.51 -18.61 7.68
N SER A 230 -13.53 -19.15 8.33
CA SER A 230 -14.46 -18.42 9.21
C SER A 230 -13.78 -17.74 10.42
N TYR A 231 -12.60 -18.18 10.83
CA TYR A 231 -11.82 -17.52 11.90
C TYR A 231 -11.39 -16.11 11.48
N HIS A 232 -11.19 -15.88 10.17
CA HIS A 232 -10.81 -14.57 9.64
C HIS A 232 -11.99 -13.58 9.57
N LEU A 233 -13.21 -14.02 9.92
CA LEU A 233 -14.39 -13.16 10.07
C LEU A 233 -14.53 -12.60 11.51
N ASN A 234 -13.51 -12.75 12.36
CA ASN A 234 -13.48 -12.18 13.70
C ASN A 234 -13.54 -10.63 13.65
N PRO A 235 -14.32 -9.96 14.52
CA PRO A 235 -14.45 -8.49 14.53
C PRO A 235 -13.14 -7.72 14.73
N GLN A 236 -12.10 -8.35 15.29
CA GLN A 236 -10.76 -7.73 15.41
C GLN A 236 -10.03 -7.66 14.06
N ILE A 237 -10.41 -8.50 13.10
CA ILE A 237 -9.86 -8.52 11.74
C ILE A 237 -10.65 -7.54 10.88
N LYS A 238 -10.00 -6.44 10.49
CA LYS A 238 -10.64 -5.35 9.73
C LYS A 238 -10.60 -5.56 8.23
N SER A 239 -9.63 -6.34 7.73
CA SER A 239 -9.65 -6.75 6.34
C SER A 239 -9.05 -8.14 6.14
N ILE A 240 -9.61 -8.86 5.15
CA ILE A 240 -9.08 -10.10 4.60
C ILE A 240 -8.47 -9.75 3.25
N GLU A 241 -7.24 -10.21 3.05
CA GLU A 241 -6.46 -9.90 1.87
C GLU A 241 -6.50 -11.08 0.88
N HIS A 242 -6.38 -10.77 -0.42
CA HIS A 242 -6.19 -11.71 -1.53
C HIS A 242 -7.42 -12.54 -1.91
N ALA A 243 -7.97 -12.29 -3.10
CA ALA A 243 -9.05 -13.09 -3.68
C ALA A 243 -8.64 -14.55 -3.91
N GLU A 244 -7.34 -14.79 -4.12
CA GLU A 244 -6.79 -16.13 -4.30
C GLU A 244 -7.00 -17.02 -3.07
N GLU A 245 -7.05 -16.46 -1.86
CA GLU A 245 -7.25 -17.22 -0.63
C GLU A 245 -8.63 -17.85 -0.52
N ILE A 246 -9.65 -17.24 -1.14
CA ILE A 246 -10.97 -17.87 -1.29
C ILE A 246 -10.87 -19.12 -2.17
N VAL A 247 -10.07 -19.04 -3.24
CA VAL A 247 -9.88 -20.18 -4.16
C VAL A 247 -9.06 -21.28 -3.50
N GLN A 248 -7.96 -20.91 -2.83
CA GLN A 248 -7.02 -21.88 -2.27
C GLN A 248 -7.59 -22.61 -1.04
N GLN A 249 -8.23 -21.87 -0.13
CA GLN A 249 -8.66 -22.44 1.16
C GLN A 249 -10.09 -22.98 1.10
N PRO A 250 -11.16 -22.18 1.18
CA PRO A 250 -12.51 -22.75 1.30
C PRO A 250 -13.01 -23.43 0.01
N LEU A 251 -12.47 -23.07 -1.18
CA LEU A 251 -12.83 -23.73 -2.45
C LEU A 251 -11.89 -24.88 -2.82
N HIS A 252 -10.74 -25.06 -2.15
CA HIS A 252 -9.76 -26.12 -2.45
C HIS A 252 -9.37 -26.16 -3.95
N PHE A 253 -9.13 -24.99 -4.53
CA PHE A 253 -8.82 -24.78 -5.96
C PHE A 253 -9.97 -25.14 -6.92
N ASP A 254 -11.17 -25.39 -6.42
CA ASP A 254 -12.36 -25.62 -7.24
C ASP A 254 -12.98 -24.26 -7.63
N LEU A 255 -13.09 -23.98 -8.91
CA LEU A 255 -13.68 -22.73 -9.41
C LEU A 255 -15.22 -22.82 -9.49
N ASP A 256 -15.84 -23.33 -8.43
CA ASP A 256 -17.28 -23.56 -8.30
C ASP A 256 -18.00 -22.30 -7.82
N THR A 257 -18.85 -21.74 -8.66
CA THR A 257 -19.62 -20.52 -8.35
C THR A 257 -20.76 -20.76 -7.35
N ILE A 258 -21.23 -22.00 -7.17
CA ILE A 258 -22.27 -22.34 -6.19
C ILE A 258 -21.66 -22.39 -4.80
N LYS A 259 -20.53 -23.09 -4.64
CA LYS A 259 -19.77 -23.12 -3.38
C LYS A 259 -19.28 -21.72 -3.01
N LEU A 260 -18.82 -20.94 -3.99
CA LEU A 260 -18.42 -19.54 -3.79
C LEU A 260 -19.54 -18.73 -3.16
N GLN A 261 -20.80 -18.91 -3.59
CA GLN A 261 -21.92 -18.13 -3.05
C GLN A 261 -22.06 -18.31 -1.52
N SER A 262 -21.96 -19.53 -1.02
CA SER A 262 -22.10 -19.79 0.43
C SER A 262 -20.94 -19.13 1.23
N ILE A 263 -19.74 -19.05 0.65
CA ILE A 263 -18.59 -18.37 1.26
C ILE A 263 -18.85 -16.86 1.29
N ILE A 264 -19.31 -16.29 0.17
CA ILE A 264 -19.65 -14.87 0.07
C ILE A 264 -20.75 -14.50 1.07
N ASP A 265 -21.79 -15.34 1.21
CA ASP A 265 -22.86 -15.13 2.18
C ASP A 265 -22.31 -15.09 3.62
N SER A 266 -21.35 -15.96 3.94
CA SER A 266 -20.68 -15.96 5.24
C SER A 266 -19.85 -14.69 5.47
N ILE A 267 -19.11 -14.23 4.45
CA ILE A 267 -18.35 -12.97 4.51
C ILE A 267 -19.29 -11.79 4.68
N SER A 268 -20.41 -11.75 3.96
CA SER A 268 -21.37 -10.63 3.99
C SER A 268 -22.07 -10.46 5.35
N GLN A 269 -22.18 -11.55 6.13
CA GLN A 269 -22.69 -11.50 7.50
C GLN A 269 -21.70 -10.81 8.48
N SER A 270 -20.43 -10.82 8.17
CA SER A 270 -19.39 -10.13 8.94
C SER A 270 -19.30 -8.66 8.52
N LYS A 271 -20.18 -7.83 9.08
CA LYS A 271 -20.24 -6.38 8.76
C LYS A 271 -19.03 -5.56 9.23
N HIS A 272 -18.06 -6.21 9.85
CA HIS A 272 -16.86 -5.56 10.43
C HIS A 272 -15.62 -5.71 9.56
N THR A 273 -15.66 -6.60 8.57
CA THR A 273 -14.49 -6.99 7.79
C THR A 273 -14.63 -6.50 6.36
N SER A 274 -13.65 -5.75 5.89
CA SER A 274 -13.50 -5.38 4.47
C SER A 274 -12.75 -6.47 3.71
N TYR A 275 -12.87 -6.50 2.40
CA TYR A 275 -12.12 -7.43 1.55
C TYR A 275 -11.19 -6.68 0.59
N CYS A 276 -9.91 -7.07 0.56
CA CYS A 276 -8.86 -6.51 -0.29
C CYS A 276 -8.42 -7.53 -1.34
N PRO A 277 -8.94 -7.54 -2.56
CA PRO A 277 -8.76 -8.62 -3.53
C PRO A 277 -7.35 -8.79 -4.09
N THR A 278 -6.58 -7.71 -4.30
CA THR A 278 -5.23 -7.71 -4.89
C THR A 278 -5.08 -8.51 -6.20
N ILE A 279 -6.03 -8.37 -7.10
CA ILE A 279 -6.12 -9.15 -8.36
C ILE A 279 -4.91 -8.90 -9.27
N THR A 280 -4.32 -7.71 -9.19
CA THR A 280 -3.16 -7.31 -10.01
C THR A 280 -1.99 -8.26 -9.85
N VAL A 281 -1.74 -8.80 -8.66
CA VAL A 281 -0.66 -9.78 -8.42
C VAL A 281 -0.86 -11.01 -9.28
N PHE A 282 -2.07 -11.57 -9.27
CA PHE A 282 -2.36 -12.79 -10.02
C PHE A 282 -2.31 -12.58 -11.54
N ASN A 283 -2.77 -11.40 -12.01
CA ASN A 283 -2.56 -11.00 -13.39
C ASN A 283 -1.06 -10.92 -13.73
N ASN A 284 -0.24 -10.38 -12.83
CA ASN A 284 1.19 -10.25 -13.03
C ASN A 284 1.91 -11.61 -13.09
N ILE A 285 1.42 -12.63 -12.37
CA ILE A 285 1.86 -14.01 -12.53
C ILE A 285 1.59 -14.49 -13.98
N TYR A 286 0.39 -14.26 -14.49
CA TYR A 286 0.05 -14.57 -15.89
C TYR A 286 0.96 -13.83 -16.87
N GLN A 287 1.23 -12.54 -16.64
CA GLN A 287 2.11 -11.74 -17.50
C GLN A 287 3.57 -12.27 -17.49
N MET A 288 4.08 -12.72 -16.33
CA MET A 288 5.40 -13.33 -16.23
C MET A 288 5.49 -14.65 -17.04
N MET A 289 4.39 -15.39 -17.16
CA MET A 289 4.33 -16.60 -18.00
C MET A 289 4.23 -16.29 -19.49
N MET A 290 3.62 -15.15 -19.85
CA MET A 290 3.36 -14.78 -21.25
C MET A 290 4.49 -13.97 -21.89
N ASN A 291 5.30 -13.27 -21.09
CA ASN A 291 6.34 -12.36 -21.57
C ASN A 291 7.70 -12.73 -20.99
N ASP A 292 8.48 -13.47 -21.77
CA ASP A 292 9.81 -13.96 -21.37
C ASP A 292 10.82 -12.82 -21.14
N SER A 293 10.56 -11.60 -21.64
CA SER A 293 11.38 -10.39 -21.46
C SER A 293 10.79 -9.38 -20.46
N ILE A 294 9.83 -9.76 -19.64
CA ILE A 294 9.14 -8.84 -18.73
C ILE A 294 10.10 -8.13 -17.77
N LEU A 295 11.18 -8.80 -17.35
CA LEU A 295 12.19 -8.21 -16.46
C LEU A 295 12.99 -7.07 -17.09
N ASP A 296 13.01 -6.99 -18.42
CA ASP A 296 13.71 -5.96 -19.20
C ASP A 296 12.77 -4.82 -19.63
N SER A 297 11.49 -4.88 -19.26
CA SER A 297 10.52 -3.85 -19.61
C SER A 297 10.87 -2.48 -19.01
N GLU A 298 10.54 -1.40 -19.74
CA GLU A 298 10.74 -0.01 -19.28
C GLU A 298 10.01 0.26 -17.96
N SER A 299 8.83 -0.32 -17.77
CA SER A 299 8.06 -0.17 -16.53
C SER A 299 8.81 -0.75 -15.32
N LEU A 300 9.57 -1.84 -15.49
CA LEU A 300 10.29 -2.46 -14.37
C LEU A 300 11.53 -1.65 -13.91
N LYS A 301 11.84 -0.53 -14.55
CA LYS A 301 12.80 0.46 -14.03
C LYS A 301 12.29 1.18 -12.79
N TYR A 302 10.97 1.18 -12.57
CA TYR A 302 10.35 1.74 -11.36
C TYR A 302 10.35 0.79 -10.16
N MET A 303 10.70 -0.49 -10.35
CA MET A 303 10.86 -1.43 -9.23
C MET A 303 12.13 -1.12 -8.43
N ASN A 304 12.10 -1.30 -7.11
CA ASN A 304 13.29 -1.21 -6.26
C ASN A 304 14.39 -2.13 -6.80
N PRO A 305 15.65 -1.66 -6.97
CA PRO A 305 16.73 -2.44 -7.58
C PRO A 305 17.06 -3.74 -6.84
N LEU A 306 16.89 -3.78 -5.51
CA LEU A 306 17.07 -5.02 -4.74
C LEU A 306 15.96 -6.01 -5.09
N ILE A 307 14.71 -5.58 -5.06
CA ILE A 307 13.54 -6.42 -5.35
C ILE A 307 13.59 -6.93 -6.78
N LYS A 308 13.91 -6.07 -7.75
CA LYS A 308 14.08 -6.51 -9.14
C LYS A 308 15.09 -7.64 -9.27
N LYS A 309 16.23 -7.56 -8.56
CA LYS A 309 17.32 -8.57 -8.64
C LYS A 309 17.04 -9.84 -7.85
N THR A 310 16.21 -9.78 -6.83
CA THR A 310 15.94 -10.90 -5.93
C THR A 310 14.53 -11.44 -6.18
N ASP A 311 13.51 -10.81 -5.64
CA ASP A 311 12.15 -11.31 -5.66
C ASP A 311 11.54 -11.37 -7.07
N SER A 312 11.62 -10.28 -7.86
CA SER A 312 11.07 -10.27 -9.23
C SER A 312 11.70 -11.36 -10.09
N LYS A 313 13.03 -11.52 -10.00
CA LYS A 313 13.76 -12.56 -10.73
C LYS A 313 13.34 -13.96 -10.26
N LYS A 314 13.28 -14.21 -8.95
CA LYS A 314 12.89 -15.49 -8.36
C LYS A 314 11.47 -15.89 -8.75
N GLN A 315 10.53 -14.95 -8.70
CA GLN A 315 9.14 -15.18 -9.09
C GLN A 315 9.03 -15.45 -10.59
N PHE A 316 9.71 -14.68 -11.44
CA PHE A 316 9.75 -14.93 -12.87
C PHE A 316 10.30 -16.33 -13.18
N GLU A 317 11.44 -16.70 -12.62
CA GLU A 317 12.05 -18.03 -12.83
C GLU A 317 11.12 -19.16 -12.38
N ARG A 318 10.43 -19.00 -11.23
CA ARG A 318 9.42 -19.94 -10.74
C ARG A 318 8.32 -20.17 -11.75
N TRP A 319 7.71 -19.11 -12.26
CA TRP A 319 6.55 -19.20 -13.14
C TRP A 319 6.95 -19.57 -14.57
N PHE A 320 8.12 -19.14 -15.04
CA PHE A 320 8.69 -19.56 -16.30
C PHE A 320 8.98 -21.08 -16.32
N ASN A 321 9.54 -21.62 -15.25
CA ASN A 321 9.77 -23.05 -15.11
C ASN A 321 8.46 -23.83 -15.01
N ALA A 322 7.49 -23.36 -14.22
CA ALA A 322 6.17 -23.99 -14.13
C ALA A 322 5.47 -24.11 -15.49
N LYS A 323 5.54 -23.06 -16.34
CA LYS A 323 5.05 -23.09 -17.73
C LYS A 323 5.78 -24.12 -18.57
N ARG A 324 7.10 -24.28 -18.40
CA ARG A 324 7.91 -25.24 -19.16
C ARG A 324 7.65 -26.68 -18.76
N GLU A 325 7.45 -26.93 -17.46
CA GLU A 325 7.15 -28.27 -16.91
C GLU A 325 5.73 -28.68 -17.26
N ASP A 326 4.78 -27.78 -17.21
CA ASP A 326 3.38 -28.01 -17.57
C ASP A 326 2.78 -26.79 -18.28
N PRO A 327 2.69 -26.80 -19.61
CA PRO A 327 2.15 -25.69 -20.40
C PRO A 327 0.68 -25.34 -20.08
N GLU A 328 -0.11 -26.30 -19.55
CA GLU A 328 -1.50 -26.04 -19.16
C GLU A 328 -1.61 -25.12 -17.94
N THR A 329 -0.52 -24.95 -17.18
CA THR A 329 -0.45 -24.02 -16.05
C THR A 329 -0.86 -22.61 -16.45
N VAL A 330 -0.47 -22.14 -17.64
CA VAL A 330 -0.87 -20.82 -18.16
C VAL A 330 -2.39 -20.67 -18.21
N GLY A 331 -3.06 -21.71 -18.75
CA GLY A 331 -4.54 -21.72 -18.84
C GLY A 331 -5.20 -21.77 -17.48
N ARG A 332 -4.63 -22.52 -16.51
CA ARG A 332 -5.15 -22.59 -15.14
C ARG A 332 -5.02 -21.23 -14.42
N ILE A 333 -3.87 -20.58 -14.50
CA ILE A 333 -3.64 -19.26 -13.93
C ILE A 333 -4.60 -18.22 -14.54
N LYS A 334 -4.79 -18.24 -15.86
CA LYS A 334 -5.74 -17.34 -16.52
C LYS A 334 -7.18 -17.55 -16.04
N LYS A 335 -7.62 -18.81 -15.97
CA LYS A 335 -8.98 -19.15 -15.48
C LYS A 335 -9.17 -18.71 -14.03
N GLN A 336 -8.18 -18.90 -13.17
CA GLN A 336 -8.25 -18.47 -11.78
C GLN A 336 -8.28 -16.93 -11.68
N HIS A 337 -7.49 -16.22 -12.48
CA HIS A 337 -7.56 -14.75 -12.54
C HIS A 337 -8.96 -14.26 -12.96
N ASP A 338 -9.57 -14.87 -13.98
CA ASP A 338 -10.92 -14.53 -14.40
C ASP A 338 -11.96 -14.84 -13.30
N PHE A 339 -11.73 -15.91 -12.53
CA PHE A 339 -12.57 -16.25 -11.39
C PHE A 339 -12.44 -15.25 -10.23
N HIS A 340 -11.26 -14.67 -10.01
CA HIS A 340 -11.09 -13.59 -9.03
C HIS A 340 -11.98 -12.37 -9.35
N MET A 341 -12.17 -12.04 -10.62
CA MET A 341 -13.14 -10.99 -10.99
C MET A 341 -14.58 -11.40 -10.67
N THR A 342 -14.92 -12.70 -10.80
CA THR A 342 -16.21 -13.22 -10.34
C THR A 342 -16.38 -13.11 -8.84
N ILE A 343 -15.31 -13.36 -8.07
CA ILE A 343 -15.30 -13.16 -6.61
C ILE A 343 -15.59 -11.69 -6.26
N VAL A 344 -14.89 -10.75 -6.90
CA VAL A 344 -15.11 -9.30 -6.67
C VAL A 344 -16.55 -8.91 -6.98
N LYS A 345 -17.10 -9.37 -8.11
CA LYS A 345 -18.49 -9.13 -8.47
C LYS A 345 -19.45 -9.63 -7.39
N LYS A 346 -19.29 -10.88 -6.94
CA LYS A 346 -20.17 -11.47 -5.92
C LYS A 346 -20.04 -10.81 -4.55
N LEU A 347 -18.82 -10.44 -4.14
CA LEU A 347 -18.61 -9.66 -2.92
C LEU A 347 -19.35 -8.32 -2.99
N HIS A 348 -19.25 -7.62 -4.12
CA HIS A 348 -19.96 -6.36 -4.34
C HIS A 348 -21.46 -6.54 -4.30
N GLU A 349 -22.02 -7.51 -5.04
CA GLU A 349 -23.47 -7.83 -5.08
C GLU A 349 -24.01 -8.20 -3.70
N ALA A 350 -23.20 -8.84 -2.84
CA ALA A 350 -23.55 -9.19 -1.46
C ALA A 350 -23.37 -8.03 -0.46
N GLY A 351 -22.94 -6.84 -0.92
CA GLY A 351 -22.77 -5.66 -0.08
C GLY A 351 -21.54 -5.71 0.83
N VAL A 352 -20.56 -6.59 0.54
CA VAL A 352 -19.27 -6.63 1.26
C VAL A 352 -18.47 -5.37 0.92
N THR A 353 -17.88 -4.75 1.93
CA THR A 353 -17.00 -3.60 1.73
C THR A 353 -15.71 -4.03 1.04
N ILE A 354 -15.55 -3.67 -0.24
CA ILE A 354 -14.32 -3.92 -0.99
C ILE A 354 -13.40 -2.72 -0.84
N ILE A 355 -12.12 -2.96 -0.57
CA ILE A 355 -11.06 -1.96 -0.52
C ILE A 355 -10.00 -2.26 -1.57
N CYS A 356 -9.43 -1.21 -2.17
CA CYS A 356 -8.40 -1.35 -3.19
C CYS A 356 -7.02 -1.51 -2.55
N GLY A 357 -6.34 -2.58 -2.87
CA GLY A 357 -4.93 -2.82 -2.55
C GLY A 357 -4.26 -3.58 -3.66
N THR A 358 -2.98 -3.31 -3.91
CA THR A 358 -2.27 -3.78 -5.10
C THR A 358 -1.26 -4.88 -4.83
N ASP A 359 -0.82 -5.00 -3.58
CA ASP A 359 0.34 -5.81 -3.20
C ASP A 359 1.63 -5.34 -3.94
N ALA A 360 1.72 -4.03 -4.22
CA ALA A 360 2.86 -3.44 -4.90
C ALA A 360 4.14 -3.55 -4.08
N GLY A 361 5.28 -3.71 -4.77
CA GLY A 361 6.60 -3.91 -4.16
C GLY A 361 7.06 -5.36 -4.17
N ILE A 362 6.30 -6.28 -4.76
CA ILE A 362 6.67 -7.68 -4.98
C ILE A 362 6.53 -8.08 -6.45
N GLY A 363 7.26 -9.10 -6.88
CA GLY A 363 7.23 -9.62 -8.26
C GLY A 363 7.45 -8.53 -9.30
N VAL A 364 6.46 -8.29 -10.14
CA VAL A 364 6.45 -7.21 -11.13
C VAL A 364 5.32 -6.20 -10.85
N THR A 365 4.80 -6.18 -9.62
CA THR A 365 3.71 -5.29 -9.19
C THR A 365 4.30 -3.95 -8.73
N LEU A 366 4.09 -2.91 -9.53
CA LEU A 366 4.80 -1.63 -9.41
C LEU A 366 4.12 -0.67 -8.44
N PRO A 367 4.87 -0.08 -7.48
CA PRO A 367 4.36 0.98 -6.60
C PRO A 367 3.75 2.14 -7.39
N GLY A 368 2.57 2.60 -6.96
CA GLY A 368 1.84 3.70 -7.57
C GLY A 368 1.11 3.36 -8.87
N PHE A 369 1.72 2.63 -9.80
CA PHE A 369 1.10 2.29 -11.09
C PHE A 369 0.02 1.22 -10.97
N SER A 370 0.24 0.21 -10.13
CA SER A 370 -0.61 -0.98 -10.06
C SER A 370 -2.02 -0.69 -9.57
N ILE A 371 -2.24 0.40 -8.83
CA ILE A 371 -3.58 0.78 -8.36
C ILE A 371 -4.55 1.01 -9.52
N HIS A 372 -4.07 1.61 -10.62
CA HIS A 372 -4.91 1.85 -11.79
C HIS A 372 -5.28 0.58 -12.53
N THR A 373 -4.44 -0.45 -12.43
CA THR A 373 -4.74 -1.78 -12.98
C THR A 373 -5.76 -2.49 -12.10
N GLU A 374 -5.62 -2.42 -10.78
CA GLU A 374 -6.56 -2.98 -9.82
C GLU A 374 -7.96 -2.37 -9.98
N LEU A 375 -8.05 -1.02 -10.06
CA LEU A 375 -9.31 -0.31 -10.31
C LEU A 375 -9.95 -0.71 -11.65
N ALA A 376 -9.14 -0.95 -12.70
CA ALA A 376 -9.65 -1.42 -13.98
C ALA A 376 -10.23 -2.84 -13.88
N PHE A 377 -9.65 -3.73 -13.08
CA PHE A 377 -10.21 -5.06 -12.83
C PHE A 377 -11.55 -4.98 -12.09
N TYR A 378 -11.69 -4.10 -11.10
CA TYR A 378 -12.99 -3.91 -10.43
C TYR A 378 -14.04 -3.39 -11.39
N LYS A 379 -13.68 -2.47 -12.31
CA LYS A 379 -14.57 -2.04 -13.39
C LYS A 379 -14.96 -3.20 -14.31
N ASN A 380 -14.01 -4.05 -14.69
CA ASN A 380 -14.26 -5.23 -15.52
C ASN A 380 -15.11 -6.29 -14.78
N ALA A 381 -15.03 -6.35 -13.47
CA ALA A 381 -15.89 -7.19 -12.63
C ALA A 381 -17.33 -6.69 -12.56
N GLY A 382 -17.64 -5.48 -13.08
CA GLY A 382 -18.99 -4.94 -13.21
C GLY A 382 -19.35 -3.80 -12.27
N LEU A 383 -18.42 -3.31 -11.44
CA LEU A 383 -18.66 -2.15 -10.58
C LEU A 383 -18.81 -0.87 -11.45
N SER A 384 -19.66 0.06 -11.05
CA SER A 384 -19.71 1.41 -11.64
C SER A 384 -18.42 2.18 -11.34
N ASN A 385 -18.15 3.26 -12.06
CA ASN A 385 -16.93 4.07 -11.78
C ASN A 385 -16.96 4.66 -10.37
N TYR A 386 -18.13 5.06 -9.87
CA TYR A 386 -18.29 5.53 -8.49
C TYR A 386 -17.95 4.44 -7.46
N GLU A 387 -18.50 3.23 -7.66
CA GLU A 387 -18.22 2.08 -6.78
C GLU A 387 -16.75 1.68 -6.80
N VAL A 388 -16.10 1.70 -7.98
CA VAL A 388 -14.66 1.49 -8.10
C VAL A 388 -13.88 2.55 -7.30
N LEU A 389 -14.22 3.84 -7.46
CA LEU A 389 -13.56 4.92 -6.71
C LEU A 389 -13.75 4.78 -5.20
N LYS A 390 -14.93 4.34 -4.75
CA LYS A 390 -15.17 4.08 -3.32
C LYS A 390 -14.16 3.11 -2.73
N THR A 391 -13.72 2.09 -3.47
CA THR A 391 -12.78 1.09 -2.97
C THR A 391 -11.43 1.69 -2.58
N ALA A 392 -10.97 2.70 -3.32
CA ALA A 392 -9.70 3.38 -3.10
C ALA A 392 -9.85 4.75 -2.38
N THR A 393 -11.01 5.05 -1.82
CA THR A 393 -11.29 6.30 -1.12
C THR A 393 -12.09 6.04 0.16
N VAL A 394 -13.38 6.26 0.16
CA VAL A 394 -14.24 6.21 1.35
C VAL A 394 -14.31 4.82 2.01
N ASN A 395 -14.28 3.73 1.24
CA ASN A 395 -14.28 2.38 1.82
C ASN A 395 -12.97 2.12 2.56
N ALA A 396 -11.83 2.47 1.92
CA ALA A 396 -10.50 2.37 2.53
C ALA A 396 -10.42 3.15 3.84
N SER A 397 -10.91 4.40 3.85
CA SER A 397 -10.88 5.26 5.04
C SER A 397 -11.75 4.76 6.20
N LYS A 398 -12.83 4.03 5.90
CA LYS A 398 -13.74 3.45 6.91
C LYS A 398 -13.26 2.13 7.50
N THR A 399 -12.29 1.48 6.88
CA THR A 399 -11.79 0.17 7.32
C THR A 399 -11.10 0.25 8.69
N HIS A 400 -10.35 1.33 8.92
CA HIS A 400 -9.65 1.57 10.18
C HIS A 400 -10.00 2.95 10.74
N THR A 401 -10.29 3.03 12.04
CA THR A 401 -10.60 4.31 12.69
C THR A 401 -9.50 5.36 12.49
N LEU A 402 -8.24 4.93 12.48
CA LEU A 402 -7.07 5.80 12.28
C LEU A 402 -7.00 6.42 10.88
N MET A 403 -7.81 5.96 9.92
CA MET A 403 -7.89 6.48 8.56
C MET A 403 -9.11 7.38 8.32
N ASN A 404 -9.95 7.61 9.30
CA ASN A 404 -11.25 8.27 9.17
C ASN A 404 -11.19 9.73 8.66
N GLN A 405 -10.04 10.37 8.71
CA GLN A 405 -9.80 11.72 8.18
C GLN A 405 -9.52 11.78 6.68
N LEU A 406 -9.56 10.64 5.98
CA LEU A 406 -9.23 10.50 4.56
C LEU A 406 -10.46 10.10 3.72
N GLY A 407 -10.32 10.05 2.42
CA GLY A 407 -11.19 9.35 1.48
C GLY A 407 -12.46 10.08 1.05
N THR A 408 -12.76 11.25 1.61
CA THR A 408 -13.87 12.13 1.18
C THR A 408 -13.44 13.58 1.13
N ILE A 409 -14.16 14.42 0.36
CA ILE A 409 -14.01 15.87 0.39
C ILE A 409 -15.14 16.43 1.24
N GLU A 410 -14.85 16.64 2.52
CA GLU A 410 -15.76 17.17 3.53
C GLU A 410 -14.99 18.11 4.46
N GLU A 411 -15.66 19.11 5.00
CA GLU A 411 -15.08 20.03 5.99
C GLU A 411 -14.55 19.25 7.21
N GLY A 412 -13.37 19.62 7.69
CA GLY A 412 -12.65 18.94 8.78
C GLY A 412 -11.78 17.76 8.35
N LYS A 413 -11.85 17.31 7.11
CA LYS A 413 -11.02 16.20 6.58
C LYS A 413 -9.64 16.69 6.16
N THR A 414 -8.67 15.77 6.14
CA THR A 414 -7.33 16.02 5.63
C THR A 414 -7.36 16.33 4.14
N ALA A 415 -6.69 17.37 3.73
CA ALA A 415 -6.59 17.81 2.33
C ALA A 415 -5.60 16.94 1.53
N ASN A 416 -5.96 15.68 1.34
CA ASN A 416 -5.32 14.73 0.44
C ASN A 416 -6.19 14.61 -0.81
N LEU A 417 -5.86 15.38 -1.86
CA LEU A 417 -6.77 15.65 -2.98
C LEU A 417 -6.04 15.55 -4.33
N LEU A 418 -6.79 15.27 -5.40
CA LEU A 418 -6.31 15.26 -6.78
C LEU A 418 -7.09 16.25 -7.61
N ILE A 419 -6.40 17.03 -8.43
CA ILE A 419 -6.98 17.74 -9.56
C ILE A 419 -6.73 16.91 -10.82
N VAL A 420 -7.81 16.59 -11.52
CA VAL A 420 -7.78 15.80 -12.76
C VAL A 420 -8.57 16.50 -13.87
N ASP A 421 -8.10 16.37 -15.10
CA ASP A 421 -8.64 17.14 -16.24
C ASP A 421 -10.03 16.66 -16.71
N ARG A 422 -10.37 15.41 -16.43
CA ARG A 422 -11.64 14.79 -16.86
C ARG A 422 -12.36 14.17 -15.66
N ASN A 423 -13.70 14.10 -15.74
CA ASN A 423 -14.52 13.51 -14.71
C ASN A 423 -14.20 12.00 -14.50
N PRO A 424 -13.63 11.60 -13.36
CA PRO A 424 -13.32 10.19 -13.09
C PRO A 424 -14.57 9.31 -12.87
N LEU A 425 -15.75 9.89 -12.58
CA LEU A 425 -17.01 9.15 -12.55
C LEU A 425 -17.44 8.68 -13.95
N THR A 426 -16.91 9.31 -15.02
CA THR A 426 -17.11 8.87 -16.41
C THR A 426 -15.91 8.12 -16.95
N THR A 427 -14.69 8.46 -16.51
CA THR A 427 -13.44 7.94 -17.09
C THR A 427 -12.37 7.75 -16.01
N LEU A 428 -12.23 6.54 -15.47
CA LEU A 428 -11.24 6.21 -14.43
C LEU A 428 -9.80 6.52 -14.84
N SER A 429 -9.48 6.45 -16.15
CA SER A 429 -8.12 6.77 -16.64
C SER A 429 -7.71 8.22 -16.39
N ALA A 430 -8.62 9.12 -16.04
CA ALA A 430 -8.30 10.49 -15.63
C ALA A 430 -7.41 10.53 -14.37
N LEU A 431 -7.49 9.51 -13.51
CA LEU A 431 -6.72 9.41 -12.27
C LEU A 431 -5.24 9.04 -12.46
N LYS A 432 -4.86 8.49 -13.63
CA LYS A 432 -3.50 7.98 -13.89
C LYS A 432 -2.43 9.08 -13.90
N ALA A 433 -2.83 10.31 -14.18
CA ALA A 433 -1.91 11.42 -14.33
C ALA A 433 -2.61 12.72 -13.84
N PRO A 434 -2.74 12.88 -12.52
CA PRO A 434 -3.32 14.10 -11.96
C PRO A 434 -2.50 15.33 -12.37
N SER A 435 -3.16 16.43 -12.67
CA SER A 435 -2.48 17.70 -12.98
C SER A 435 -1.88 18.35 -11.74
N THR A 436 -2.50 18.10 -10.58
CA THR A 436 -2.01 18.56 -9.27
C THR A 436 -2.42 17.55 -8.20
N VAL A 437 -1.54 17.32 -7.24
CA VAL A 437 -1.80 16.53 -6.03
C VAL A 437 -1.65 17.44 -4.82
N PHE A 438 -2.63 17.42 -3.92
CA PHE A 438 -2.50 18.00 -2.60
C PHE A 438 -2.29 16.90 -1.58
N VAL A 439 -1.27 17.03 -0.76
CA VAL A 439 -0.97 16.12 0.35
C VAL A 439 -0.87 16.93 1.63
N LYS A 440 -1.80 16.69 2.57
CA LYS A 440 -1.95 17.52 3.77
C LYS A 440 -1.92 19.01 3.39
N GLY A 441 -2.68 19.38 2.34
CA GLY A 441 -2.79 20.72 1.80
C GLY A 441 -1.59 21.24 1.01
N ARG A 442 -0.46 20.57 0.98
CA ARG A 442 0.71 20.95 0.15
C ARG A 442 0.47 20.62 -1.30
N LYS A 443 0.61 21.61 -2.16
CA LYS A 443 0.44 21.47 -3.59
C LYS A 443 1.69 20.88 -4.24
N LEU A 444 1.50 19.81 -4.99
CA LEU A 444 2.48 19.24 -5.92
C LEU A 444 1.95 19.44 -7.34
N ASP A 445 2.60 20.28 -8.10
CA ASP A 445 2.26 20.48 -9.50
C ASP A 445 2.82 19.36 -10.39
N ARG A 446 2.47 19.41 -11.66
CA ARG A 446 2.86 18.41 -12.65
C ARG A 446 4.37 18.24 -12.76
N GLU A 447 5.12 19.35 -12.76
CA GLU A 447 6.59 19.31 -12.85
C GLU A 447 7.20 18.58 -11.65
N THR A 448 6.73 18.88 -10.45
CA THR A 448 7.15 18.20 -9.22
C THR A 448 6.84 16.70 -9.28
N LEU A 449 5.65 16.32 -9.72
CA LEU A 449 5.24 14.92 -9.82
C LEU A 449 6.09 14.15 -10.85
N GLU A 450 6.38 14.75 -12.00
CA GLU A 450 7.27 14.19 -13.02
C GLU A 450 8.71 14.06 -12.51
N HIS A 451 9.22 15.05 -11.78
CA HIS A 451 10.52 14.98 -11.15
C HIS A 451 10.62 13.82 -10.15
N LEU A 452 9.61 13.61 -9.30
CA LEU A 452 9.56 12.50 -8.35
C LEU A 452 9.55 11.14 -9.09
N ASN A 453 8.81 11.06 -10.17
CA ASN A 453 8.73 9.87 -11.03
C ASN A 453 10.09 9.53 -11.64
N GLU A 454 10.78 10.53 -12.23
CA GLU A 454 12.12 10.35 -12.81
C GLU A 454 13.17 9.97 -11.75
N LYS A 455 13.09 10.53 -10.55
CA LYS A 455 13.96 10.14 -9.44
C LYS A 455 13.77 8.65 -9.05
N ALA A 456 12.53 8.20 -8.98
CA ALA A 456 12.23 6.80 -8.69
C ALA A 456 12.72 5.87 -9.82
N LYS A 457 12.53 6.25 -11.09
CA LYS A 457 12.98 5.49 -12.26
C LYS A 457 14.49 5.31 -12.30
N ASN A 458 15.25 6.36 -11.96
CA ASN A 458 16.69 6.42 -12.11
C ASN A 458 17.46 6.10 -10.83
N ARG A 459 16.80 5.61 -9.77
CA ARG A 459 17.43 5.29 -8.49
C ARG A 459 18.46 4.17 -8.59
N LYS A 460 19.55 4.31 -7.82
CA LYS A 460 20.67 3.34 -7.79
C LYS A 460 20.97 2.89 -6.35
N ASN A 461 19.92 2.61 -5.58
CA ASN A 461 19.98 2.40 -4.14
C ASN A 461 19.98 0.93 -3.70
N LEU A 462 20.42 0.01 -4.56
CA LEU A 462 20.48 -1.43 -4.25
C LEU A 462 21.17 -1.70 -2.89
N MET A 463 22.35 -1.12 -2.66
CA MET A 463 23.09 -1.35 -1.42
C MET A 463 22.41 -0.74 -0.20
N ALA A 464 21.80 0.44 -0.35
CA ALA A 464 21.05 1.07 0.73
C ALA A 464 19.79 0.23 1.11
N SER A 465 19.08 -0.30 0.11
CA SER A 465 17.96 -1.22 0.35
C SER A 465 18.41 -2.50 1.03
N ALA A 466 19.55 -3.08 0.61
CA ALA A 466 20.12 -4.27 1.25
C ALA A 466 20.55 -4.01 2.71
N LEU A 467 21.10 -2.85 3.02
CA LEU A 467 21.46 -2.48 4.38
C LEU A 467 20.23 -2.30 5.29
N ARG A 468 19.14 -1.69 4.78
CA ARG A 468 17.87 -1.58 5.52
C ARG A 468 17.23 -2.93 5.75
N TYR A 469 17.33 -3.82 4.78
CA TYR A 469 16.88 -5.19 4.92
C TYR A 469 17.72 -5.96 5.96
N LEU A 470 19.03 -5.79 5.97
CA LEU A 470 19.90 -6.34 7.01
C LEU A 470 19.55 -5.79 8.41
N GLU A 471 19.28 -4.49 8.51
CA GLU A 471 18.77 -3.89 9.76
C GLU A 471 17.50 -4.60 10.23
N HIS A 472 16.54 -4.83 9.31
CA HIS A 472 15.31 -5.57 9.62
C HIS A 472 15.60 -6.97 10.20
N LEU A 473 16.52 -7.72 9.58
CA LEU A 473 16.89 -9.06 10.06
C LEU A 473 17.53 -9.04 11.47
N ILE A 474 18.24 -7.98 11.82
CA ILE A 474 18.90 -7.84 13.13
C ILE A 474 17.92 -7.37 14.21
N VAL A 475 16.99 -6.48 13.87
CA VAL A 475 16.14 -5.78 14.85
C VAL A 475 14.83 -6.53 15.09
N GLU A 476 14.28 -7.19 14.06
CA GLU A 476 12.95 -7.81 14.13
C GLU A 476 12.99 -9.30 14.45
N ARG A 477 14.11 -9.95 14.19
CA ARG A 477 14.33 -11.38 14.46
C ARG A 477 15.24 -11.59 15.65
#